data_dd85edaa0ea71826a3530710a3527627
#
_entry.id   dd85edaa0ea71826a3530710a3527627
#
_cell.length_a   1.000
_cell.length_b   1.000
_cell.length_c   1.000
_cell.angle_alpha   90.00
_cell.angle_beta   90.00
_cell.angle_gamma   90.00
#
_symmetry.space_group_name_H-M   'P 1'
#
loop_
_entity.id
_entity.type
_entity.pdbx_description
1 polymer ?
#
loop_
_entity_poly.entity_id
_entity_poly.type
_entity_poly.pdbx_seq_one_letter_code
_entity_poly.pdbx_strand_id
1 'polypeptide(L)'
;GSEMCIRDRVKMVRRFLERGKVEAGVVSFLSSFVKYALYFVLAMIILGQFGVTTSSVIAVLGSAGLTMGLALQGSLSNFAGGVLILLLKPFVVGDYILDNASSEEGTVKEITIFYTKLLTIDNKLILIPNGSLSNSSITNYSHMDMRRIDLTVGVGYASDLSKVKAVLEGVVKTETAVIKDEPVDIFVSDLGDSAVDMGIRVWVKTCLLYTSPS
;
A
#
# COMPACT_ATOMS: atom_id res chain seq x y z
N GLY A 1 6.39 47.90 8.12
CA GLY A 1 7.26 46.70 8.34
C GLY A 1 6.53 45.38 8.20
N SER A 2 5.32 45.25 8.75
CA SER A 2 4.62 43.95 8.79
C SER A 2 4.07 43.48 7.45
N GLU A 3 3.55 44.36 6.61
CA GLU A 3 3.05 43.98 5.27
C GLU A 3 4.16 43.53 4.33
N MET A 4 5.36 44.08 4.45
CA MET A 4 6.53 43.68 3.67
C MET A 4 6.98 42.25 4.05
N CYS A 5 6.98 41.90 5.33
CA CYS A 5 7.27 40.56 5.83
C CYS A 5 6.25 39.52 5.35
N ILE A 6 4.96 39.86 5.34
CA ILE A 6 3.91 38.94 4.85
C ILE A 6 4.08 38.69 3.36
N ARG A 7 4.32 39.72 2.58
CA ARG A 7 4.54 39.63 1.13
C ARG A 7 5.76 38.80 0.77
N ASP A 8 6.84 38.93 1.53
CA ASP A 8 8.06 38.17 1.31
C ASP A 8 7.90 36.69 1.68
N ARG A 9 7.17 36.37 2.76
CA ARG A 9 6.84 34.98 3.13
C ARG A 9 5.93 34.32 2.09
N VAL A 10 4.92 35.02 1.59
CA VAL A 10 4.05 34.51 0.50
C VAL A 10 4.86 34.27 -0.78
N LYS A 11 5.78 35.17 -1.14
CA LYS A 11 6.69 34.99 -2.29
C LYS A 11 7.63 33.78 -2.10
N MET A 12 8.11 33.54 -0.89
CA MET A 12 8.96 32.38 -0.58
C MET A 12 8.17 31.07 -0.77
N VAL A 13 6.95 30.97 -0.22
CA VAL A 13 6.08 29.82 -0.39
C VAL A 13 5.77 29.58 -1.87
N ARG A 14 5.43 30.64 -2.61
CA ARG A 14 5.16 30.56 -4.04
C ARG A 14 6.35 30.03 -4.83
N ARG A 15 7.55 30.56 -4.60
CA ARG A 15 8.81 30.09 -5.26
C ARG A 15 9.12 28.63 -4.94
N PHE A 16 8.86 28.19 -3.71
CA PHE A 16 9.06 26.82 -3.31
C PHE A 16 8.09 25.87 -4.04
N LEU A 17 6.83 26.23 -4.14
CA LEU A 17 5.79 25.46 -4.83
C LEU A 17 5.99 25.43 -6.35
N GLU A 18 6.41 26.52 -6.96
CA GLU A 18 6.72 26.61 -8.40
C GLU A 18 7.90 25.71 -8.81
N ARG A 19 8.86 25.46 -7.89
CA ARG A 19 9.95 24.50 -8.12
C ARG A 19 9.50 23.04 -8.13
N GLY A 20 8.39 22.71 -7.47
CA GLY A 20 7.86 21.36 -7.34
C GLY A 20 7.00 20.89 -8.51
N LYS A 21 6.92 21.61 -9.66
CA LYS A 21 6.02 21.31 -10.78
C LYS A 21 4.53 21.18 -10.37
N VAL A 22 4.14 21.90 -9.33
CA VAL A 22 2.76 21.91 -8.84
C VAL A 22 1.89 22.72 -9.79
N GLU A 23 0.66 22.26 -10.04
CA GLU A 23 -0.30 22.93 -10.92
C GLU A 23 -0.59 24.37 -10.47
N ALA A 24 -0.66 25.31 -11.41
CA ALA A 24 -0.78 26.74 -11.14
C ALA A 24 -1.99 27.08 -10.25
N GLY A 25 -3.10 26.33 -10.37
CA GLY A 25 -4.29 26.46 -9.53
C GLY A 25 -4.01 26.19 -8.05
N VAL A 26 -3.27 25.13 -7.75
CA VAL A 26 -2.91 24.75 -6.37
C VAL A 26 -1.95 25.79 -5.76
N VAL A 27 -0.97 26.28 -6.53
CA VAL A 27 -0.04 27.32 -6.10
C VAL A 27 -0.77 28.60 -5.74
N SER A 28 -1.72 29.01 -6.58
CA SER A 28 -2.55 30.21 -6.36
C SER A 28 -3.42 30.09 -5.10
N PHE A 29 -4.11 28.96 -4.96
CA PHE A 29 -4.95 28.66 -3.80
C PHE A 29 -4.14 28.68 -2.50
N LEU A 30 -3.03 27.95 -2.45
CA LEU A 30 -2.20 27.81 -1.25
C LEU A 30 -1.54 29.16 -0.87
N SER A 31 -1.09 29.92 -1.86
CA SER A 31 -0.53 31.25 -1.64
C SER A 31 -1.57 32.23 -1.07
N SER A 32 -2.80 32.17 -1.58
CA SER A 32 -3.92 32.97 -1.07
C SER A 32 -4.31 32.57 0.35
N PHE A 33 -4.40 31.28 0.60
CA PHE A 33 -4.69 30.74 1.93
C PHE A 33 -3.66 31.21 2.98
N VAL A 34 -2.37 31.04 2.70
CA VAL A 34 -1.28 31.50 3.59
C VAL A 34 -1.34 32.98 3.79
N LYS A 35 -1.60 33.77 2.75
CA LYS A 35 -1.73 35.24 2.82
C LYS A 35 -2.85 35.64 3.78
N TYR A 36 -4.05 35.08 3.62
CA TYR A 36 -5.19 35.44 4.48
C TYR A 36 -5.01 34.93 5.92
N ALA A 37 -4.41 33.75 6.11
CA ALA A 37 -4.05 33.24 7.44
C ALA A 37 -3.08 34.19 8.17
N LEU A 38 -2.05 34.69 7.49
CA LEU A 38 -1.09 35.65 8.05
C LEU A 38 -1.75 37.00 8.37
N TYR A 39 -2.64 37.50 7.53
CA TYR A 39 -3.40 38.71 7.84
C TYR A 39 -4.33 38.53 9.03
N PHE A 40 -4.97 37.37 9.15
CA PHE A 40 -5.79 37.03 10.29
C PHE A 40 -4.98 37.00 11.60
N VAL A 41 -3.83 36.36 11.61
CA VAL A 41 -2.91 36.34 12.78
C VAL A 41 -2.46 37.75 13.14
N LEU A 42 -2.13 38.58 12.13
CA LEU A 42 -1.74 39.95 12.37
C LEU A 42 -2.88 40.75 13.00
N ALA A 43 -4.11 40.62 12.51
CA ALA A 43 -5.30 41.29 13.06
C ALA A 43 -5.52 40.88 14.52
N MET A 44 -5.35 39.58 14.86
CA MET A 44 -5.47 39.08 16.22
C MET A 44 -4.42 39.68 17.16
N ILE A 45 -3.18 39.83 16.69
CA ILE A 45 -2.10 40.46 17.48
C ILE A 45 -2.45 41.95 17.76
N ILE A 46 -2.94 42.65 16.74
CA ILE A 46 -3.34 44.07 16.87
C ILE A 46 -4.49 44.22 17.87
N LEU A 47 -5.55 43.39 17.75
CA LEU A 47 -6.68 43.40 18.67
C LEU A 47 -6.27 43.14 20.11
N GLY A 48 -5.31 42.20 20.33
CA GLY A 48 -4.75 41.94 21.64
C GLY A 48 -4.03 43.16 22.26
N GLN A 49 -3.37 44.00 21.45
CA GLN A 49 -2.75 45.26 21.92
C GLN A 49 -3.78 46.31 22.35
N PHE A 50 -5.00 46.29 21.78
CA PHE A 50 -6.09 47.13 22.18
C PHE A 50 -6.89 46.62 23.41
N GLY A 51 -6.41 45.54 24.05
CA GLY A 51 -7.04 44.98 25.25
C GLY A 51 -8.27 44.12 24.97
N VAL A 52 -8.52 43.75 23.70
CA VAL A 52 -9.61 42.84 23.34
C VAL A 52 -9.24 41.42 23.79
N THR A 53 -10.12 40.81 24.57
CA THR A 53 -9.93 39.41 24.99
C THR A 53 -10.06 38.47 23.79
N THR A 54 -8.94 37.89 23.36
CA THR A 54 -8.88 37.00 22.20
C THR A 54 -9.36 35.57 22.50
N SER A 55 -9.67 35.26 23.75
CA SER A 55 -10.07 33.91 24.20
C SER A 55 -11.30 33.37 23.46
N SER A 56 -12.33 34.19 23.27
CA SER A 56 -13.54 33.77 22.55
C SER A 56 -13.27 33.46 21.09
N VAL A 57 -12.41 34.25 20.46
CA VAL A 57 -12.01 34.00 19.05
C VAL A 57 -11.20 32.72 18.93
N ILE A 58 -10.28 32.48 19.87
CA ILE A 58 -9.50 31.24 19.92
C ILE A 58 -10.43 30.03 20.13
N ALA A 59 -11.45 30.15 20.99
CA ALA A 59 -12.43 29.07 21.19
C ALA A 59 -13.22 28.74 19.91
N VAL A 60 -13.68 29.76 19.19
CA VAL A 60 -14.38 29.59 17.90
C VAL A 60 -13.44 28.97 16.85
N LEU A 61 -12.19 29.44 16.76
CA LEU A 61 -11.21 28.88 15.85
C LEU A 61 -10.86 27.43 16.19
N GLY A 62 -10.76 27.13 17.48
CA GLY A 62 -10.51 25.76 17.94
C GLY A 62 -11.62 24.79 17.52
N SER A 63 -12.87 25.20 17.69
CA SER A 63 -14.03 24.39 17.26
C SER A 63 -14.11 24.26 15.74
N ALA A 64 -13.86 25.33 14.99
CA ALA A 64 -13.81 25.30 13.53
C ALA A 64 -12.63 24.43 13.04
N GLY A 65 -11.46 24.54 13.67
CA GLY A 65 -10.29 23.71 13.38
C GLY A 65 -10.53 22.22 13.63
N LEU A 66 -11.22 21.88 14.74
CA LEU A 66 -11.62 20.51 15.02
C LEU A 66 -12.56 19.98 13.94
N THR A 67 -13.57 20.74 13.56
CA THR A 67 -14.52 20.34 12.50
C THR A 67 -13.81 20.13 11.17
N MET A 68 -12.90 21.02 10.78
CA MET A 68 -12.08 20.86 9.55
C MET A 68 -11.16 19.64 9.65
N GLY A 69 -10.54 19.41 10.81
CA GLY A 69 -9.68 18.25 11.04
C GLY A 69 -10.45 16.93 10.87
N LEU A 70 -11.66 16.85 11.40
CA LEU A 70 -12.53 15.69 11.24
C LEU A 70 -12.97 15.52 9.76
N ALA A 71 -13.30 16.61 9.07
CA ALA A 71 -13.67 16.55 7.66
C ALA A 71 -12.51 16.08 6.75
N LEU A 72 -11.27 16.39 7.11
CA LEU A 72 -10.06 16.00 6.35
C LEU A 72 -9.39 14.72 6.87
N GLN A 73 -9.96 14.05 7.88
CA GLN A 73 -9.38 12.88 8.53
C GLN A 73 -8.96 11.79 7.55
N GLY A 74 -9.81 11.48 6.56
CA GLY A 74 -9.51 10.46 5.55
C GLY A 74 -8.31 10.81 4.67
N SER A 75 -8.21 12.06 4.23
CA SER A 75 -7.08 12.53 3.42
C SER A 75 -5.78 12.54 4.22
N LEU A 76 -5.84 12.96 5.48
CA LEU A 76 -4.69 12.98 6.38
C LEU A 76 -4.22 11.55 6.71
N SER A 77 -5.15 10.62 6.90
CA SER A 77 -4.84 9.18 7.07
C SER A 77 -4.12 8.61 5.85
N ASN A 78 -4.59 8.93 4.64
CA ASN A 78 -3.94 8.48 3.41
C ASN A 78 -2.56 9.07 3.23
N PHE A 79 -2.39 10.35 3.55
CA PHE A 79 -1.07 11.01 3.54
C PHE A 79 -0.10 10.33 4.52
N ALA A 80 -0.53 10.15 5.77
CA ALA A 80 0.29 9.50 6.79
C ALA A 80 0.62 8.05 6.41
N GLY A 81 -0.35 7.29 5.90
CA GLY A 81 -0.15 5.93 5.37
C GLY A 81 0.87 5.89 4.24
N GLY A 82 0.80 6.83 3.29
CA GLY A 82 1.77 6.93 2.20
C GLY A 82 3.20 7.20 2.69
N VAL A 83 3.34 8.12 3.65
CA VAL A 83 4.65 8.40 4.28
C VAL A 83 5.18 7.16 5.00
N LEU A 84 4.34 6.44 5.77
CA LEU A 84 4.74 5.22 6.47
C LEU A 84 5.18 4.12 5.49
N ILE A 85 4.43 3.89 4.40
CA ILE A 85 4.77 2.90 3.37
C ILE A 85 6.13 3.24 2.74
N LEU A 86 6.37 4.50 2.40
CA LEU A 86 7.63 4.94 1.78
C LEU A 86 8.84 4.87 2.73
N LEU A 87 8.62 5.07 4.04
CA LEU A 87 9.68 5.00 5.05
C LEU A 87 9.99 3.57 5.47
N LEU A 88 8.94 2.80 5.84
CA LEU A 88 9.09 1.44 6.38
C LEU A 88 9.24 0.39 5.29
N LYS A 89 8.78 0.69 4.07
CA LYS A 89 8.87 -0.17 2.87
C LYS A 89 8.39 -1.61 3.13
N PRO A 90 7.18 -1.83 3.65
CA PRO A 90 6.64 -3.17 3.81
C PRO A 90 6.48 -3.90 2.48
N PHE A 91 6.40 -3.16 1.39
CA PHE A 91 6.48 -3.58 0.00
C PHE A 91 7.11 -2.45 -0.84
N VAL A 92 7.60 -2.80 -2.02
CA VAL A 92 8.22 -1.85 -2.96
C VAL A 92 7.57 -1.94 -4.33
N VAL A 93 7.87 -0.97 -5.20
CA VAL A 93 7.42 -1.02 -6.60
C VAL A 93 7.99 -2.26 -7.27
N GLY A 94 7.14 -3.06 -7.90
CA GLY A 94 7.46 -4.35 -8.49
C GLY A 94 7.01 -5.57 -7.67
N ASP A 95 6.70 -5.41 -6.38
CA ASP A 95 6.17 -6.50 -5.57
C ASP A 95 4.74 -6.86 -5.96
N TYR A 96 4.41 -8.15 -5.87
CA TYR A 96 3.03 -8.62 -5.96
C TYR A 96 2.45 -8.75 -4.55
N ILE A 97 1.40 -8.00 -4.29
CA ILE A 97 0.77 -7.92 -2.97
C ILE A 97 -0.73 -8.22 -3.05
N LEU A 98 -1.27 -8.75 -1.96
CA LEU A 98 -2.69 -8.90 -1.69
C LEU A 98 -3.04 -8.06 -0.46
N ASP A 99 -3.99 -7.14 -0.61
CA ASP A 99 -4.63 -6.47 0.51
C ASP A 99 -5.74 -7.38 1.06
N ASN A 100 -5.53 -7.93 2.25
CA ASN A 100 -6.49 -8.86 2.85
C ASN A 100 -7.82 -8.19 3.27
N ALA A 101 -7.86 -6.86 3.39
CA ALA A 101 -9.07 -6.14 3.76
C ALA A 101 -10.04 -5.97 2.57
N SER A 102 -9.51 -5.65 1.40
CA SER A 102 -10.30 -5.48 0.17
C SER A 102 -10.31 -6.72 -0.72
N SER A 103 -9.44 -7.70 -0.46
CA SER A 103 -9.18 -8.87 -1.32
C SER A 103 -8.68 -8.47 -2.72
N GLU A 104 -8.09 -7.29 -2.85
CA GLU A 104 -7.51 -6.81 -4.10
C GLU A 104 -6.04 -7.19 -4.17
N GLU A 105 -5.62 -7.74 -5.32
CA GLU A 105 -4.25 -8.18 -5.52
C GLU A 105 -3.67 -7.68 -6.85
N GLY A 106 -2.36 -7.52 -6.87
CA GLY A 106 -1.66 -7.11 -8.09
C GLY A 106 -0.22 -6.68 -7.84
N THR A 107 0.47 -6.39 -8.92
CA THR A 107 1.84 -5.87 -8.88
C THR A 107 1.83 -4.37 -8.58
N VAL A 108 2.60 -3.94 -7.58
CA VAL A 108 2.77 -2.53 -7.23
C VAL A 108 3.45 -1.79 -8.39
N LYS A 109 2.69 -0.96 -9.09
CA LYS A 109 3.19 -0.16 -10.22
C LYS A 109 3.78 1.17 -9.77
N GLU A 110 3.14 1.81 -8.79
CA GLU A 110 3.53 3.13 -8.29
C GLU A 110 2.98 3.35 -6.88
N ILE A 111 3.77 3.97 -6.03
CA ILE A 111 3.35 4.42 -4.69
C ILE A 111 3.34 5.94 -4.73
N THR A 112 2.15 6.53 -4.72
CA THR A 112 1.97 7.98 -4.61
C THR A 112 1.75 8.38 -3.15
N ILE A 113 1.65 9.66 -2.88
CA ILE A 113 1.52 10.15 -1.50
C ILE A 113 0.17 9.77 -0.85
N PHE A 114 -0.89 9.57 -1.63
CA PHE A 114 -2.24 9.24 -1.14
C PHE A 114 -2.72 7.85 -1.52
N TYR A 115 -2.22 7.29 -2.63
CA TYR A 115 -2.68 6.04 -3.23
C TYR A 115 -1.50 5.18 -3.67
N THR A 116 -1.66 3.88 -3.51
CA THR A 116 -0.81 2.87 -4.16
C THR A 116 -1.55 2.32 -5.37
N LYS A 117 -0.88 2.23 -6.51
CA LYS A 117 -1.40 1.70 -7.77
C LYS A 117 -0.96 0.26 -7.95
N LEU A 118 -1.92 -0.66 -8.06
CA LEU A 118 -1.67 -2.06 -8.37
C LEU A 118 -2.07 -2.34 -9.82
N LEU A 119 -1.30 -3.16 -10.49
CA LEU A 119 -1.60 -3.70 -11.81
C LEU A 119 -1.97 -5.18 -11.65
N THR A 120 -3.19 -5.54 -12.01
CA THR A 120 -3.65 -6.93 -11.99
C THR A 120 -3.08 -7.73 -13.17
N ILE A 121 -3.18 -9.07 -13.08
CA ILE A 121 -2.71 -9.98 -14.15
C ILE A 121 -3.50 -9.79 -15.46
N ASP A 122 -4.75 -9.32 -15.39
CA ASP A 122 -5.59 -8.98 -16.55
C ASP A 122 -5.43 -7.50 -16.99
N ASN A 123 -4.33 -6.86 -16.57
CA ASN A 123 -3.93 -5.50 -16.94
C ASN A 123 -4.91 -4.39 -16.52
N LYS A 124 -5.63 -4.58 -15.44
CA LYS A 124 -6.44 -3.54 -14.79
C LYS A 124 -5.61 -2.76 -13.78
N LEU A 125 -5.92 -1.47 -13.64
CA LEU A 125 -5.28 -0.61 -12.64
C LEU A 125 -6.21 -0.44 -11.43
N ILE A 126 -5.74 -0.89 -10.27
CA ILE A 126 -6.42 -0.70 -8.99
C ILE A 126 -5.72 0.43 -8.23
N LEU A 127 -6.51 1.37 -7.69
CA LEU A 127 -6.01 2.42 -6.81
C LEU A 127 -6.49 2.15 -5.39
N ILE A 128 -5.56 1.84 -4.50
CA ILE A 128 -5.88 1.60 -3.09
C ILE A 128 -5.40 2.79 -2.26
N PRO A 129 -6.26 3.37 -1.39
CA PRO A 129 -5.86 4.43 -0.48
C PRO A 129 -4.77 3.96 0.48
N ASN A 130 -3.69 4.73 0.62
CA ASN A 130 -2.56 4.35 1.46
C ASN A 130 -2.92 4.18 2.94
N GLY A 131 -3.90 4.95 3.42
CA GLY A 131 -4.43 4.80 4.78
C GLY A 131 -5.05 3.44 5.04
N SER A 132 -5.74 2.85 4.04
CA SER A 132 -6.26 1.49 4.13
C SER A 132 -5.12 0.48 4.16
N LEU A 133 -4.17 0.55 3.22
CA LEU A 133 -3.03 -0.37 3.15
C LEU A 133 -2.15 -0.32 4.40
N SER A 134 -1.91 0.86 4.97
CA SER A 134 -1.08 0.99 6.18
C SER A 134 -1.74 0.43 7.45
N ASN A 135 -3.08 0.28 7.45
CA ASN A 135 -3.85 -0.21 8.59
C ASN A 135 -4.41 -1.63 8.39
N SER A 136 -4.21 -2.23 7.21
CA SER A 136 -4.63 -3.60 6.91
C SER A 136 -3.45 -4.57 6.98
N SER A 137 -3.76 -5.87 7.06
CA SER A 137 -2.78 -6.91 6.84
C SER A 137 -2.52 -7.06 5.34
N ILE A 138 -1.25 -7.09 4.96
CA ILE A 138 -0.82 -7.24 3.57
C ILE A 138 -0.05 -8.55 3.44
N THR A 139 -0.40 -9.35 2.43
CA THR A 139 0.40 -10.50 2.02
C THR A 139 1.29 -10.09 0.86
N ASN A 140 2.61 -10.06 1.09
CA ASN A 140 3.60 -9.79 0.05
C ASN A 140 4.13 -11.13 -0.49
N TYR A 141 3.79 -11.43 -1.72
CA TYR A 141 4.15 -12.69 -2.37
C TYR A 141 5.56 -12.69 -2.97
N SER A 142 6.13 -11.50 -3.23
CA SER A 142 7.43 -11.35 -3.91
C SER A 142 8.58 -11.07 -2.96
N HIS A 143 8.29 -10.76 -1.69
CA HIS A 143 9.32 -10.34 -0.73
C HIS A 143 10.36 -11.42 -0.43
N MET A 144 9.94 -12.69 -0.43
CA MET A 144 10.82 -13.82 -0.20
C MET A 144 11.27 -14.46 -1.52
N ASP A 145 12.53 -14.85 -1.61
CA ASP A 145 13.12 -15.44 -2.82
C ASP A 145 12.51 -16.78 -3.19
N MET A 146 11.98 -17.51 -2.19
CA MET A 146 11.42 -18.85 -2.33
C MET A 146 9.99 -18.93 -1.81
N ARG A 147 9.17 -19.74 -2.45
CA ARG A 147 7.80 -20.04 -2.02
C ARG A 147 7.53 -21.53 -2.07
N ARG A 148 6.72 -21.99 -1.11
CA ARG A 148 6.15 -23.33 -1.16
C ARG A 148 4.92 -23.34 -2.04
N ILE A 149 4.84 -24.32 -2.92
CA ILE A 149 3.66 -24.65 -3.70
C ILE A 149 3.08 -25.94 -3.15
N ASP A 150 1.78 -25.94 -2.89
CA ASP A 150 1.02 -27.08 -2.46
C ASP A 150 0.14 -27.51 -3.65
N LEU A 151 0.39 -28.69 -4.21
CA LEU A 151 -0.34 -29.27 -5.34
C LEU A 151 -1.12 -30.47 -4.86
N THR A 152 -2.27 -30.73 -5.47
CA THR A 152 -3.08 -31.93 -5.18
C THR A 152 -3.27 -32.73 -6.47
N VAL A 153 -3.07 -34.04 -6.40
CA VAL A 153 -3.27 -34.96 -7.51
C VAL A 153 -4.19 -36.09 -7.06
N GLY A 154 -5.36 -36.19 -7.69
CA GLY A 154 -6.31 -37.28 -7.42
C GLY A 154 -5.89 -38.57 -8.12
N VAL A 155 -5.83 -39.69 -7.39
CA VAL A 155 -5.54 -41.02 -7.92
C VAL A 155 -6.67 -41.99 -7.56
N GLY A 156 -6.98 -42.91 -8.46
CA GLY A 156 -8.05 -43.90 -8.24
C GLY A 156 -7.74 -44.82 -7.08
N TYR A 157 -8.75 -45.25 -6.33
CA TYR A 157 -8.63 -46.18 -5.20
C TYR A 157 -7.99 -47.52 -5.53
N ALA A 158 -8.07 -47.95 -6.80
CA ALA A 158 -7.40 -49.19 -7.27
C ALA A 158 -5.90 -49.04 -7.50
N SER A 159 -5.34 -47.84 -7.38
CA SER A 159 -3.95 -47.53 -7.64
C SER A 159 -3.07 -47.92 -6.44
N ASP A 160 -1.87 -48.45 -6.72
CA ASP A 160 -0.86 -48.67 -5.70
C ASP A 160 -0.21 -47.34 -5.28
N LEU A 161 -0.57 -46.88 -4.09
CA LEU A 161 -0.08 -45.57 -3.57
C LEU A 161 1.44 -45.50 -3.46
N SER A 162 2.13 -46.64 -3.22
CA SER A 162 3.58 -46.68 -3.16
C SER A 162 4.22 -46.40 -4.53
N LYS A 163 3.62 -46.95 -5.59
CA LYS A 163 4.06 -46.68 -6.97
C LYS A 163 3.74 -45.25 -7.38
N VAL A 164 2.53 -44.75 -7.03
CA VAL A 164 2.17 -43.33 -7.29
C VAL A 164 3.16 -42.40 -6.64
N LYS A 165 3.50 -42.64 -5.37
CA LYS A 165 4.49 -41.81 -4.65
C LYS A 165 5.85 -41.83 -5.35
N ALA A 166 6.34 -42.98 -5.76
CA ALA A 166 7.62 -43.11 -6.48
C ALA A 166 7.61 -42.36 -7.84
N VAL A 167 6.48 -42.39 -8.57
CA VAL A 167 6.32 -41.63 -9.82
C VAL A 167 6.33 -40.13 -9.56
N LEU A 168 5.59 -39.67 -8.57
CA LEU A 168 5.52 -38.24 -8.20
C LEU A 168 6.90 -37.73 -7.74
N GLU A 169 7.63 -38.49 -6.92
CA GLU A 169 9.02 -38.19 -6.57
C GLU A 169 9.93 -38.09 -7.80
N GLY A 170 9.75 -38.97 -8.76
CA GLY A 170 10.49 -38.96 -10.02
C GLY A 170 10.23 -37.70 -10.83
N VAL A 171 8.94 -37.28 -10.96
CA VAL A 171 8.57 -36.08 -11.66
C VAL A 171 9.15 -34.83 -10.97
N VAL A 172 8.99 -34.72 -9.65
CA VAL A 172 9.53 -33.59 -8.87
C VAL A 172 11.06 -33.48 -9.01
N LYS A 173 11.79 -34.61 -9.03
CA LYS A 173 13.25 -34.62 -9.21
C LYS A 173 13.69 -34.14 -10.59
N THR A 174 12.88 -34.37 -11.62
CA THR A 174 13.21 -33.95 -13.00
C THR A 174 12.83 -32.50 -13.27
N GLU A 175 11.91 -31.93 -12.47
CA GLU A 175 11.47 -30.56 -12.66
C GLU A 175 12.56 -29.56 -12.27
N THR A 176 12.88 -28.64 -13.20
CA THR A 176 13.95 -27.65 -13.03
C THR A 176 13.52 -26.46 -12.17
N ALA A 177 12.22 -26.22 -12.08
CA ALA A 177 11.63 -25.13 -11.28
C ALA A 177 11.72 -25.41 -9.77
N VAL A 178 11.81 -26.68 -9.37
CA VAL A 178 11.87 -27.10 -7.96
C VAL A 178 13.28 -26.93 -7.40
N ILE A 179 13.36 -26.32 -6.22
CA ILE A 179 14.60 -26.16 -5.46
C ILE A 179 14.94 -27.51 -4.81
N LYS A 180 16.02 -28.14 -5.24
CA LYS A 180 16.36 -29.50 -4.85
C LYS A 180 16.93 -29.60 -3.44
N ASP A 181 17.42 -28.50 -2.89
CA ASP A 181 18.03 -28.47 -1.54
C ASP A 181 16.97 -28.34 -0.44
N GLU A 182 15.71 -28.05 -0.83
CA GLU A 182 14.59 -27.93 0.10
C GLU A 182 13.77 -29.22 0.20
N PRO A 183 13.12 -29.48 1.36
CA PRO A 183 12.36 -30.69 1.57
C PRO A 183 11.15 -30.77 0.62
N VAL A 184 10.95 -31.97 0.08
CA VAL A 184 9.81 -32.35 -0.73
C VAL A 184 8.94 -33.30 0.07
N ASP A 185 7.68 -32.91 0.33
CA ASP A 185 6.73 -33.77 1.03
C ASP A 185 5.68 -34.29 0.05
N ILE A 186 5.51 -35.62 0.01
CA ILE A 186 4.46 -36.31 -0.74
C ILE A 186 3.69 -37.20 0.22
N PHE A 187 2.39 -36.90 0.39
CA PHE A 187 1.53 -37.56 1.38
C PHE A 187 0.09 -37.65 0.85
N VAL A 188 -0.71 -38.51 1.49
CA VAL A 188 -2.16 -38.53 1.26
C VAL A 188 -2.79 -37.32 1.96
N SER A 189 -3.40 -36.42 1.23
CA SER A 189 -4.01 -35.20 1.78
C SER A 189 -5.46 -35.42 2.18
N ASP A 190 -6.22 -36.20 1.37
CA ASP A 190 -7.62 -36.49 1.63
C ASP A 190 -8.04 -37.78 0.95
N LEU A 191 -9.16 -38.35 1.42
CA LEU A 191 -9.84 -39.51 0.84
C LEU A 191 -11.19 -39.04 0.29
N GLY A 192 -11.18 -38.61 -0.98
CA GLY A 192 -12.38 -38.09 -1.65
C GLY A 192 -13.35 -39.20 -2.05
N ASP A 193 -14.55 -38.84 -2.48
CA ASP A 193 -15.62 -39.80 -2.84
C ASP A 193 -15.24 -40.76 -3.98
N SER A 194 -14.37 -40.35 -4.90
CA SER A 194 -13.98 -41.14 -6.08
C SER A 194 -12.47 -41.25 -6.31
N ALA A 195 -11.67 -40.54 -5.52
CA ALA A 195 -10.21 -40.50 -5.65
C ALA A 195 -9.53 -40.35 -4.30
N VAL A 196 -8.31 -40.81 -4.20
CA VAL A 196 -7.38 -40.52 -3.11
C VAL A 196 -6.55 -39.31 -3.52
N ASP A 197 -6.61 -38.25 -2.76
CA ASP A 197 -5.89 -37.01 -3.05
C ASP A 197 -4.48 -37.06 -2.46
N MET A 198 -3.48 -37.04 -3.34
CA MET A 198 -2.08 -36.97 -2.98
C MET A 198 -1.62 -35.50 -2.95
N GLY A 199 -1.20 -35.04 -1.78
CA GLY A 199 -0.60 -33.72 -1.60
C GLY A 199 0.89 -33.76 -1.93
N ILE A 200 1.34 -32.74 -2.67
CA ILE A 200 2.76 -32.54 -3.02
C ILE A 200 3.13 -31.14 -2.55
N ARG A 201 4.14 -31.02 -1.70
CA ARG A 201 4.71 -29.75 -1.27
C ARG A 201 6.11 -29.60 -1.80
N VAL A 202 6.33 -28.55 -2.57
CA VAL A 202 7.62 -28.25 -3.19
C VAL A 202 7.96 -26.77 -3.03
N TRP A 203 9.25 -26.48 -2.99
CA TRP A 203 9.76 -25.10 -2.94
C TRP A 203 10.25 -24.68 -4.32
N VAL A 204 9.85 -23.47 -4.73
CA VAL A 204 10.24 -22.89 -6.01
C VAL A 204 10.70 -21.44 -5.82
N LYS A 205 11.47 -20.92 -6.78
CA LYS A 205 11.82 -19.49 -6.79
C LYS A 205 10.58 -18.65 -7.09
N THR A 206 10.40 -17.59 -6.34
CA THR A 206 9.23 -16.70 -6.44
C THR A 206 9.04 -16.13 -7.83
N CYS A 207 10.11 -15.82 -8.56
CA CYS A 207 10.05 -15.25 -9.92
C CYS A 207 9.40 -16.19 -10.97
N LEU A 208 9.36 -17.50 -10.74
CA LEU A 208 8.79 -18.47 -11.69
C LEU A 208 7.25 -18.53 -11.63
N LEU A 209 6.64 -18.07 -10.55
CA LEU A 209 5.18 -18.10 -10.37
C LEU A 209 4.44 -17.07 -11.24
N TYR A 210 5.13 -16.02 -11.68
CA TYR A 210 4.55 -14.98 -12.54
C TYR A 210 4.54 -15.35 -14.03
N THR A 211 5.27 -16.39 -14.43
CA THR A 211 5.39 -16.80 -15.83
C THR A 211 4.54 -18.02 -16.18
N SER A 212 3.88 -18.65 -15.20
CA SER A 212 2.99 -19.79 -15.46
C SER A 212 1.56 -19.30 -15.70
N PRO A 213 1.03 -19.42 -16.91
CA PRO A 213 -0.40 -19.22 -17.14
C PRO A 213 -1.16 -20.33 -16.39
N SER A 214 -2.02 -19.92 -15.51
CA SER A 214 -3.00 -20.82 -14.87
C SER A 214 -4.06 -21.25 -15.88
#